data_9704f7e6218655ebb5b6e7d37a311d07
#
_entry.id   9704f7e6218655ebb5b6e7d37a311d07
#
_cell.length_a   1.000
_cell.length_b   1.000
_cell.length_c   1.000
_cell.angle_alpha   90.00
_cell.angle_beta   90.00
_cell.angle_gamma   90.00
#
_symmetry.space_group_name_H-M   'P 1'
#
loop_
_entity.id
_entity.type
_entity.pdbx_description
1 polymer ?
#
loop_
_entity_poly.entity_id
_entity_poly.type
_entity_poly.pdbx_seq_one_letter_code
_entity_poly.pdbx_strand_id
1 'polypeptide(L)'
;MTNDTLAPVVDDTGRELEVPRLRIRDVGRDFRTKAGVTHAVSGIDLDIRIGEFVALIGRSGCGKTTLLRMIGGLLAPTAGTIEVDGRQLWRDGRVENSAVTKLGFVFQESNLFPWFSVLDNIALPLKLRGVRKAERRERAAELAALVGLAGFEGAYPRELSGGMRQRAAIARALSTEPDLLLMDEPFGALDALTRERMNLELQRIVLETSSTVVFVTHDIPEAVFLADRVVHLTPRPGRIRQILPVDIAKPRSIDLQTTPEFNDIVRALRHDLDEED
;
A
#
# COMPACT_ATOMS: atom_id res chain seq x y z
N MET A 1 14.76 -21.35 -15.61
CA MET A 1 14.72 -21.03 -14.17
C MET A 1 16.12 -20.59 -13.76
N THR A 2 16.47 -19.36 -13.98
CA THR A 2 17.72 -18.76 -13.50
C THR A 2 17.37 -17.98 -12.24
N ASN A 3 17.80 -18.52 -11.11
CA ASN A 3 17.74 -17.85 -9.82
C ASN A 3 18.78 -16.72 -9.86
N ASP A 4 18.35 -15.52 -10.27
CA ASP A 4 19.18 -14.33 -10.30
C ASP A 4 19.26 -13.77 -8.86
N THR A 5 20.02 -14.45 -8.01
CA THR A 5 20.32 -13.98 -6.66
C THR A 5 21.26 -12.79 -6.83
N LEU A 6 20.74 -11.57 -6.65
CA LEU A 6 21.55 -10.36 -6.60
C LEU A 6 22.66 -10.55 -5.54
N ALA A 7 23.89 -10.22 -5.89
CA ALA A 7 25.00 -10.24 -4.94
C ALA A 7 24.69 -9.28 -3.77
N PRO A 8 25.04 -9.65 -2.52
CA PRO A 8 24.84 -8.80 -1.37
C PRO A 8 25.54 -7.45 -1.56
N VAL A 9 24.81 -6.37 -1.31
CA VAL A 9 25.40 -5.02 -1.28
C VAL A 9 26.06 -4.86 0.08
N VAL A 10 27.37 -4.67 0.11
CA VAL A 10 28.13 -4.43 1.34
C VAL A 10 28.49 -2.93 1.46
N ASP A 11 28.48 -2.40 2.67
CA ASP A 11 28.99 -1.05 2.96
C ASP A 11 30.55 -1.04 2.95
N ASP A 12 31.12 0.15 3.08
CA ASP A 12 32.59 0.36 3.12
C ASP A 12 33.29 -0.39 4.27
N THR A 13 32.54 -0.95 5.22
CA THR A 13 33.02 -1.74 6.35
C THR A 13 32.85 -3.25 6.14
N GLY A 14 32.32 -3.68 4.97
CA GLY A 14 32.05 -5.09 4.64
C GLY A 14 30.79 -5.65 5.28
N ARG A 15 29.91 -4.82 5.83
CA ARG A 15 28.63 -5.24 6.40
C ARG A 15 27.59 -5.35 5.28
N GLU A 16 26.91 -6.48 5.17
CA GLU A 16 25.76 -6.63 4.27
C GLU A 16 24.71 -5.57 4.56
N LEU A 17 24.48 -4.69 3.59
CA LEU A 17 23.35 -3.77 3.62
C LEU A 17 22.13 -4.55 3.16
N GLU A 18 21.13 -4.68 4.03
CA GLU A 18 19.82 -5.21 3.63
C GLU A 18 19.28 -4.33 2.49
N VAL A 19 19.09 -4.94 1.31
CA VAL A 19 18.45 -4.25 0.18
C VAL A 19 17.01 -3.97 0.59
N PRO A 20 16.57 -2.71 0.67
CA PRO A 20 15.20 -2.42 1.02
C PRO A 20 14.25 -2.94 -0.07
N ARG A 21 13.03 -3.31 0.31
CA ARG A 21 11.98 -3.66 -0.63
C ARG A 21 11.71 -2.52 -1.63
N LEU A 22 11.69 -1.30 -1.12
CA LEU A 22 11.46 -0.10 -1.91
C LEU A 22 12.51 0.95 -1.56
N ARG A 23 13.18 1.50 -2.59
CA ARG A 23 14.10 2.63 -2.46
C ARG A 23 13.63 3.76 -3.36
N ILE A 24 13.44 4.94 -2.78
CA ILE A 24 13.01 6.16 -3.46
C ILE A 24 14.10 7.21 -3.24
N ARG A 25 14.58 7.85 -4.33
CA ARG A 25 15.62 8.88 -4.29
C ARG A 25 15.25 10.09 -5.11
N ASP A 26 15.16 11.24 -4.45
CA ASP A 26 14.85 12.57 -5.01
C ASP A 26 13.64 12.55 -5.96
N VAL A 27 12.60 11.77 -5.60
CA VAL A 27 11.45 11.58 -6.47
C VAL A 27 10.56 12.81 -6.46
N GLY A 28 10.25 13.27 -7.67
CA GLY A 28 9.34 14.38 -7.93
C GLY A 28 8.34 14.10 -9.05
N ARG A 29 7.22 14.82 -8.99
CA ARG A 29 6.20 14.78 -10.06
C ARG A 29 5.59 16.15 -10.31
N ASP A 30 5.72 16.59 -11.55
CA ASP A 30 5.14 17.80 -12.10
C ASP A 30 4.00 17.47 -13.05
N PHE A 31 2.91 18.20 -12.95
CA PHE A 31 1.81 18.17 -13.91
C PHE A 31 1.78 19.47 -14.69
N ARG A 32 1.88 19.38 -16.01
CA ARG A 32 1.73 20.52 -16.92
C ARG A 32 0.27 20.69 -17.32
N THR A 33 -0.28 21.85 -17.05
CA THR A 33 -1.65 22.22 -17.45
C THR A 33 -1.60 23.50 -18.29
N LYS A 34 -2.73 23.87 -18.89
CA LYS A 34 -2.83 25.16 -19.60
C LYS A 34 -2.59 26.37 -18.67
N ALA A 35 -2.83 26.22 -17.38
CA ALA A 35 -2.65 27.25 -16.36
C ALA A 35 -1.23 27.32 -15.79
N GLY A 36 -0.32 26.41 -16.19
CA GLY A 36 1.06 26.36 -15.70
C GLY A 36 1.50 24.98 -15.22
N VAL A 37 2.58 24.94 -14.47
CA VAL A 37 3.14 23.73 -13.86
C VAL A 37 2.66 23.61 -12.42
N THR A 38 2.16 22.44 -12.05
CA THR A 38 1.81 22.11 -10.67
C THR A 38 2.80 21.07 -10.16
N HIS A 39 3.58 21.42 -9.15
CA HIS A 39 4.48 20.50 -8.46
C HIS A 39 3.68 19.71 -7.44
N ALA A 40 3.38 18.46 -7.73
CA ALA A 40 2.57 17.61 -6.86
C ALA A 40 3.39 17.01 -5.72
N VAL A 41 4.59 16.51 -6.06
CA VAL A 41 5.54 15.87 -5.13
C VAL A 41 6.94 16.32 -5.52
N SER A 42 7.82 16.56 -4.54
CA SER A 42 9.20 17.06 -4.79
C SER A 42 10.18 16.52 -3.76
N GLY A 43 11.30 15.96 -4.21
CA GLY A 43 12.42 15.58 -3.35
C GLY A 43 12.04 14.54 -2.30
N ILE A 44 11.38 13.45 -2.70
CA ILE A 44 11.06 12.35 -1.79
C ILE A 44 12.22 11.38 -1.74
N ASP A 45 12.76 11.19 -0.53
CA ASP A 45 13.74 10.16 -0.19
C ASP A 45 13.16 9.23 0.87
N LEU A 46 12.99 7.94 0.54
CA LEU A 46 12.37 6.96 1.44
C LEU A 46 12.87 5.56 1.13
N ASP A 47 13.32 4.84 2.17
CA ASP A 47 13.58 3.40 2.12
C ASP A 47 12.53 2.66 2.94
N ILE A 48 11.99 1.57 2.39
CA ILE A 48 11.03 0.68 3.07
C ILE A 48 11.63 -0.72 3.10
N ARG A 49 11.74 -1.29 4.29
CA ARG A 49 12.32 -2.62 4.51
C ARG A 49 11.35 -3.71 4.06
N ILE A 50 11.88 -4.90 3.86
CA ILE A 50 11.07 -6.09 3.60
C ILE A 50 10.18 -6.38 4.83
N GLY A 51 8.88 -6.63 4.59
CA GLY A 51 7.90 -6.90 5.65
C GLY A 51 7.46 -5.68 6.45
N GLU A 52 7.96 -4.47 6.13
CA GLU A 52 7.58 -3.26 6.83
C GLU A 52 6.22 -2.72 6.36
N PHE A 53 5.42 -2.23 7.29
CA PHE A 53 4.17 -1.51 7.03
C PHE A 53 4.40 -0.01 7.21
N VAL A 54 4.37 0.75 6.12
CA VAL A 54 4.54 2.21 6.12
C VAL A 54 3.23 2.90 5.78
N ALA A 55 2.74 3.78 6.66
CA ALA A 55 1.59 4.63 6.37
C ALA A 55 2.04 6.00 5.86
N LEU A 56 1.41 6.49 4.81
CA LEU A 56 1.57 7.85 4.28
C LEU A 56 0.37 8.69 4.71
N ILE A 57 0.62 9.74 5.50
CA ILE A 57 -0.40 10.70 5.94
C ILE A 57 -0.10 12.10 5.42
N GLY A 58 -1.07 13.00 5.53
CA GLY A 58 -0.96 14.40 5.12
C GLY A 58 -2.29 14.92 4.60
N ARG A 59 -2.39 16.23 4.40
CA ARG A 59 -3.62 16.89 3.95
C ARG A 59 -4.09 16.40 2.57
N SER A 60 -5.36 16.61 2.28
CA SER A 60 -5.90 16.30 0.94
C SER A 60 -5.15 17.09 -0.14
N GLY A 61 -4.76 16.40 -1.22
CA GLY A 61 -4.03 17.01 -2.32
C GLY A 61 -2.52 17.20 -2.09
N CYS A 62 -1.92 16.73 -1.00
CA CYS A 62 -0.47 16.80 -0.75
C CYS A 62 0.37 15.83 -1.61
N GLY A 63 -0.25 14.94 -2.38
CA GLY A 63 0.48 14.07 -3.30
C GLY A 63 0.62 12.61 -2.89
N LYS A 64 0.01 12.13 -1.78
CA LYS A 64 0.06 10.72 -1.33
C LYS A 64 -0.30 9.73 -2.44
N THR A 65 -1.49 9.86 -3.01
CA THR A 65 -1.95 9.04 -4.15
C THR A 65 -1.03 9.15 -5.36
N THR A 66 -0.46 10.34 -5.62
CA THR A 66 0.50 10.55 -6.70
C THR A 66 1.77 9.73 -6.46
N LEU A 67 2.33 9.81 -5.25
CA LEU A 67 3.50 9.01 -4.85
C LEU A 67 3.18 7.51 -4.94
N LEU A 68 2.04 7.08 -4.40
CA LEU A 68 1.62 5.68 -4.44
C LEU A 68 1.50 5.16 -5.87
N ARG A 69 0.94 5.96 -6.79
CA ARG A 69 0.82 5.59 -8.21
C ARG A 69 2.17 5.54 -8.92
N MET A 70 3.15 6.37 -8.52
CA MET A 70 4.51 6.28 -9.04
C MET A 70 5.20 4.99 -8.59
N ILE A 71 5.05 4.61 -7.32
CA ILE A 71 5.53 3.34 -6.77
C ILE A 71 4.84 2.15 -7.44
N GLY A 72 3.55 2.29 -7.75
CA GLY A 72 2.73 1.26 -8.39
C GLY A 72 2.96 1.07 -9.89
N GLY A 73 3.89 1.79 -10.50
CA GLY A 73 4.12 1.68 -11.95
C GLY A 73 2.99 2.28 -12.81
N LEU A 74 2.10 3.09 -12.21
CA LEU A 74 0.92 3.66 -12.89
C LEU A 74 1.16 5.10 -13.38
N LEU A 75 2.17 5.77 -12.85
CA LEU A 75 2.49 7.17 -13.16
C LEU A 75 4.00 7.38 -13.09
N ALA A 76 4.64 7.73 -14.20
CA ALA A 76 6.08 7.98 -14.23
C ALA A 76 6.45 9.20 -13.37
N PRO A 77 7.54 9.16 -12.57
CA PRO A 77 8.10 10.35 -11.95
C PRO A 77 8.65 11.31 -13.03
N THR A 78 8.74 12.61 -12.72
CA THR A 78 9.41 13.62 -13.57
C THR A 78 10.84 13.86 -13.15
N ALA A 79 11.21 13.43 -11.94
CA ALA A 79 12.56 13.50 -11.37
C ALA A 79 12.79 12.33 -10.40
N GLY A 80 14.05 11.99 -10.18
CA GLY A 80 14.47 10.97 -9.24
C GLY A 80 14.28 9.53 -9.73
N THR A 81 14.52 8.58 -8.83
CA THR A 81 14.47 7.14 -9.12
C THR A 81 13.66 6.38 -8.08
N ILE A 82 13.00 5.31 -8.53
CA ILE A 82 12.29 4.34 -7.69
C ILE A 82 12.83 2.96 -8.03
N GLU A 83 13.25 2.22 -7.02
CA GLU A 83 13.73 0.85 -7.13
C GLU A 83 12.87 -0.07 -6.28
N VAL A 84 12.54 -1.25 -6.81
CA VAL A 84 11.88 -2.34 -6.10
C VAL A 84 12.81 -3.55 -6.13
N ASP A 85 13.16 -4.09 -4.96
CA ASP A 85 14.15 -5.17 -4.83
C ASP A 85 15.47 -4.90 -5.56
N GLY A 86 15.97 -3.65 -5.46
CA GLY A 86 17.19 -3.21 -6.13
C GLY A 86 17.08 -3.08 -7.66
N ARG A 87 15.88 -3.21 -8.23
CA ARG A 87 15.64 -3.04 -9.67
C ARG A 87 14.91 -1.72 -9.92
N GLN A 88 15.44 -0.95 -10.85
CA GLN A 88 14.81 0.32 -11.23
C GLN A 88 13.42 0.08 -11.82
N LEU A 89 12.41 0.77 -11.26
CA LEU A 89 11.02 0.64 -11.68
C LEU A 89 10.71 1.39 -12.98
N TRP A 90 11.36 2.54 -13.18
CA TRP A 90 11.12 3.42 -14.31
C TRP A 90 12.39 3.66 -15.12
N ARG A 91 12.35 3.46 -16.44
CA ARG A 91 13.42 3.80 -17.39
C ARG A 91 12.83 4.55 -18.58
N ASP A 92 13.33 5.75 -18.84
CA ASP A 92 12.86 6.62 -19.94
C ASP A 92 11.32 6.81 -19.94
N GLY A 93 10.72 6.97 -18.75
CA GLY A 93 9.28 7.14 -18.57
C GLY A 93 8.45 5.88 -18.81
N ARG A 94 9.09 4.71 -19.00
CA ARG A 94 8.43 3.40 -19.14
C ARG A 94 8.67 2.54 -17.91
N VAL A 95 7.67 1.76 -17.57
CA VAL A 95 7.76 0.81 -16.46
C VAL A 95 8.58 -0.41 -16.88
N GLU A 96 9.49 -0.84 -16.01
CA GLU A 96 10.23 -2.09 -16.17
C GLU A 96 9.40 -3.25 -15.60
N ASN A 97 8.88 -4.11 -16.49
CA ASN A 97 7.96 -5.18 -16.11
C ASN A 97 8.52 -6.14 -15.04
N SER A 98 9.83 -6.35 -15.01
CA SER A 98 10.49 -7.20 -14.00
C SER A 98 10.36 -6.68 -12.57
N ALA A 99 10.20 -5.36 -12.39
CA ALA A 99 10.07 -4.73 -11.07
C ALA A 99 8.62 -4.77 -10.53
N VAL A 100 7.60 -4.94 -11.40
CA VAL A 100 6.19 -4.93 -10.99
C VAL A 100 5.52 -6.29 -10.87
N THR A 101 6.24 -7.38 -11.14
CA THR A 101 5.65 -8.73 -11.21
C THR A 101 5.01 -9.21 -9.92
N LYS A 102 5.47 -8.68 -8.79
CA LYS A 102 4.99 -9.04 -7.45
C LYS A 102 4.42 -7.85 -6.67
N LEU A 103 3.71 -7.00 -7.38
CA LEU A 103 3.07 -5.82 -6.81
C LEU A 103 1.55 -6.01 -6.80
N GLY A 104 0.92 -5.77 -5.65
CA GLY A 104 -0.53 -5.69 -5.47
C GLY A 104 -0.97 -4.25 -5.28
N PHE A 105 -2.10 -3.85 -5.88
CA PHE A 105 -2.65 -2.51 -5.72
C PHE A 105 -4.12 -2.57 -5.31
N VAL A 106 -4.46 -1.89 -4.21
CA VAL A 106 -5.83 -1.66 -3.73
C VAL A 106 -6.14 -0.18 -3.88
N PHE A 107 -7.11 0.14 -4.73
CA PHE A 107 -7.55 1.51 -4.98
C PHE A 107 -8.57 1.96 -3.92
N GLN A 108 -8.76 3.25 -3.79
CA GLN A 108 -9.77 3.88 -2.94
C GLN A 108 -11.17 3.35 -3.26
N GLU A 109 -11.52 3.26 -4.54
CA GLU A 109 -12.68 2.52 -5.01
C GLU A 109 -12.29 1.06 -5.24
N SER A 110 -13.17 0.11 -4.89
CA SER A 110 -12.90 -1.32 -5.03
C SER A 110 -12.60 -1.78 -6.46
N ASN A 111 -13.09 -1.03 -7.46
CA ASN A 111 -12.88 -1.28 -8.89
C ASN A 111 -13.09 -2.75 -9.27
N LEU A 112 -14.10 -3.40 -8.67
CA LEU A 112 -14.50 -4.75 -9.05
C LEU A 112 -15.20 -4.72 -10.41
N PHE A 113 -14.91 -5.71 -11.23
CA PHE A 113 -15.61 -5.88 -12.50
C PHE A 113 -17.07 -6.26 -12.22
N PRO A 114 -18.06 -5.44 -12.60
CA PRO A 114 -19.45 -5.63 -12.18
C PRO A 114 -20.13 -6.88 -12.79
N TRP A 115 -19.57 -7.40 -13.88
CA TRP A 115 -20.02 -8.61 -14.56
C TRP A 115 -19.33 -9.89 -14.07
N PHE A 116 -18.39 -9.81 -13.15
CA PHE A 116 -17.75 -10.96 -12.50
C PHE A 116 -18.28 -11.14 -11.08
N SER A 117 -18.40 -12.40 -10.66
CA SER A 117 -18.63 -12.74 -9.25
C SER A 117 -17.46 -12.33 -8.36
N VAL A 118 -17.62 -12.39 -7.04
CA VAL A 118 -16.52 -12.23 -6.08
C VAL A 118 -15.36 -13.16 -6.44
N LEU A 119 -15.66 -14.44 -6.62
CA LEU A 119 -14.64 -15.44 -6.95
C LEU A 119 -13.90 -15.12 -8.25
N ASP A 120 -14.64 -14.74 -9.29
CA ASP A 120 -14.04 -14.45 -10.59
C ASP A 120 -13.24 -13.11 -10.57
N ASN A 121 -13.65 -12.11 -9.76
CA ASN A 121 -12.87 -10.92 -9.51
C ASN A 121 -11.53 -11.25 -8.83
N ILE A 122 -11.54 -12.07 -7.78
CA ILE A 122 -10.34 -12.49 -7.05
C ILE A 122 -9.44 -13.36 -7.94
N ALA A 123 -10.01 -14.25 -8.74
CA ALA A 123 -9.26 -15.16 -9.62
C ALA A 123 -8.69 -14.46 -10.87
N LEU A 124 -9.12 -13.24 -11.19
CA LEU A 124 -8.78 -12.56 -12.44
C LEU A 124 -7.26 -12.37 -12.64
N PRO A 125 -6.49 -11.85 -11.65
CA PRO A 125 -5.05 -11.68 -11.83
C PRO A 125 -4.33 -13.00 -12.12
N LEU A 126 -4.73 -14.09 -11.49
CA LEU A 126 -4.21 -15.43 -11.74
C LEU A 126 -4.57 -15.94 -13.15
N LYS A 127 -5.79 -15.62 -13.62
CA LYS A 127 -6.21 -15.93 -14.99
C LYS A 127 -5.31 -15.23 -16.01
N LEU A 128 -4.99 -13.97 -15.80
CA LEU A 128 -4.12 -13.18 -16.68
C LEU A 128 -2.68 -13.70 -16.69
N ARG A 129 -2.23 -14.33 -15.61
CA ARG A 129 -0.94 -15.04 -15.51
C ARG A 129 -0.95 -16.46 -16.09
N GLY A 130 -2.08 -16.91 -16.66
CA GLY A 130 -2.20 -18.23 -17.29
C GLY A 130 -2.39 -19.39 -16.30
N VAL A 131 -2.69 -19.13 -15.03
CA VAL A 131 -2.95 -20.19 -14.03
C VAL A 131 -4.18 -21.01 -14.40
N ARG A 132 -4.12 -22.33 -14.27
CA ARG A 132 -5.21 -23.27 -14.60
C ARG A 132 -6.49 -22.93 -13.83
N LYS A 133 -7.65 -23.18 -14.47
CA LYS A 133 -8.96 -22.79 -13.93
C LYS A 133 -9.24 -23.40 -12.55
N ALA A 134 -8.92 -24.66 -12.32
CA ALA A 134 -9.14 -25.31 -11.01
C ALA A 134 -8.32 -24.62 -9.91
N GLU A 135 -7.02 -24.49 -10.11
CA GLU A 135 -6.06 -23.89 -9.18
C GLU A 135 -6.41 -22.44 -8.82
N ARG A 136 -6.69 -21.58 -9.83
CA ARG A 136 -7.03 -20.18 -9.54
C ARG A 136 -8.37 -20.02 -8.81
N ARG A 137 -9.34 -20.93 -9.02
CA ARG A 137 -10.62 -20.89 -8.29
C ARG A 137 -10.48 -21.38 -6.87
N GLU A 138 -9.67 -22.41 -6.63
CA GLU A 138 -9.32 -22.88 -5.30
C GLU A 138 -8.64 -21.75 -4.50
N ARG A 139 -7.58 -21.15 -5.07
CA ARG A 139 -6.88 -20.02 -4.44
C ARG A 139 -7.80 -18.81 -4.19
N ALA A 140 -8.69 -18.50 -5.12
CA ALA A 140 -9.66 -17.41 -4.95
C ALA A 140 -10.68 -17.70 -3.84
N ALA A 141 -11.09 -18.95 -3.65
CA ALA A 141 -11.99 -19.36 -2.57
C ALA A 141 -11.30 -19.27 -1.20
N GLU A 142 -10.05 -19.70 -1.09
CA GLU A 142 -9.22 -19.52 0.13
C GLU A 142 -9.11 -18.04 0.50
N LEU A 143 -8.81 -17.18 -0.47
CA LEU A 143 -8.69 -15.73 -0.24
C LEU A 143 -10.03 -15.08 0.09
N ALA A 144 -11.15 -15.54 -0.52
CA ALA A 144 -12.47 -15.09 -0.14
C ALA A 144 -12.78 -15.44 1.32
N ALA A 145 -12.44 -16.65 1.75
CA ALA A 145 -12.59 -17.08 3.15
C ALA A 145 -11.68 -16.26 4.08
N LEU A 146 -10.41 -16.04 3.69
CA LEU A 146 -9.43 -15.25 4.44
C LEU A 146 -9.95 -13.84 4.77
N VAL A 147 -10.61 -13.18 3.79
CA VAL A 147 -11.17 -11.83 3.99
C VAL A 147 -12.62 -11.85 4.52
N GLY A 148 -13.12 -12.99 5.01
CA GLY A 148 -14.47 -13.13 5.59
C GLY A 148 -15.59 -12.97 4.57
N LEU A 149 -15.39 -13.47 3.33
CA LEU A 149 -16.39 -13.53 2.26
C LEU A 149 -16.82 -14.96 1.92
N ALA A 150 -16.58 -15.93 2.83
CA ALA A 150 -17.09 -17.29 2.69
C ALA A 150 -18.63 -17.27 2.55
N GLY A 151 -19.15 -17.98 1.55
CA GLY A 151 -20.57 -18.00 1.21
C GLY A 151 -21.03 -16.90 0.24
N PHE A 152 -20.15 -15.95 -0.11
CA PHE A 152 -20.42 -14.87 -1.07
C PHE A 152 -19.64 -15.02 -2.37
N GLU A 153 -19.01 -16.16 -2.63
CA GLU A 153 -18.14 -16.41 -3.79
C GLU A 153 -18.87 -16.20 -5.11
N GLY A 154 -20.15 -16.54 -5.15
CA GLY A 154 -21.03 -16.40 -6.33
C GLY A 154 -21.68 -15.03 -6.47
N ALA A 155 -21.63 -14.18 -5.43
CA ALA A 155 -22.29 -12.88 -5.43
C ALA A 155 -21.58 -11.89 -6.39
N TYR A 156 -22.37 -10.99 -6.97
CA TYR A 156 -21.85 -9.91 -7.82
C TYR A 156 -21.64 -8.63 -7.01
N PRO A 157 -20.76 -7.69 -7.47
CA PRO A 157 -20.44 -6.46 -6.74
C PRO A 157 -21.67 -5.65 -6.29
N ARG A 158 -22.75 -5.63 -7.07
CA ARG A 158 -23.99 -4.94 -6.75
C ARG A 158 -24.76 -5.53 -5.55
N GLU A 159 -24.47 -6.79 -5.20
CA GLU A 159 -25.11 -7.53 -4.12
C GLU A 159 -24.34 -7.41 -2.79
N LEU A 160 -23.18 -6.72 -2.82
CA LEU A 160 -22.27 -6.57 -1.70
C LEU A 160 -22.39 -5.20 -1.05
N SER A 161 -22.16 -5.13 0.27
CA SER A 161 -21.91 -3.87 0.97
C SER A 161 -20.60 -3.21 0.53
N GLY A 162 -20.38 -1.93 0.85
CA GLY A 162 -19.14 -1.23 0.55
C GLY A 162 -17.92 -1.94 1.14
N GLY A 163 -17.99 -2.34 2.41
CA GLY A 163 -16.93 -3.10 3.08
C GLY A 163 -16.68 -4.48 2.45
N MET A 164 -17.72 -5.18 2.02
CA MET A 164 -17.56 -6.47 1.33
C MET A 164 -16.86 -6.29 -0.03
N ARG A 165 -17.23 -5.25 -0.79
CA ARG A 165 -16.52 -4.93 -2.03
C ARG A 165 -15.05 -4.64 -1.81
N GLN A 166 -14.72 -3.89 -0.75
CA GLN A 166 -13.33 -3.55 -0.44
C GLN A 166 -12.54 -4.78 -0.02
N ARG A 167 -13.12 -5.68 0.80
CA ARG A 167 -12.51 -6.98 1.15
C ARG A 167 -12.24 -7.84 -0.09
N ALA A 168 -13.16 -7.89 -1.05
CA ALA A 168 -12.95 -8.59 -2.31
C ALA A 168 -11.81 -7.95 -3.15
N ALA A 169 -11.66 -6.61 -3.13
CA ALA A 169 -10.56 -5.93 -3.79
C ALA A 169 -9.21 -6.22 -3.14
N ILE A 170 -9.16 -6.31 -1.81
CA ILE A 170 -7.96 -6.73 -1.06
C ILE A 170 -7.60 -8.18 -1.42
N ALA A 171 -8.56 -9.11 -1.38
CA ALA A 171 -8.35 -10.50 -1.76
C ALA A 171 -7.85 -10.64 -3.21
N ARG A 172 -8.38 -9.82 -4.13
CA ARG A 172 -7.91 -9.76 -5.51
C ARG A 172 -6.46 -9.30 -5.61
N ALA A 173 -6.07 -8.28 -4.85
CA ALA A 173 -4.69 -7.81 -4.82
C ALA A 173 -3.72 -8.84 -4.25
N LEU A 174 -4.15 -9.61 -3.24
CA LEU A 174 -3.38 -10.68 -2.62
C LEU A 174 -3.28 -11.95 -3.48
N SER A 175 -4.14 -12.11 -4.50
CA SER A 175 -4.23 -13.37 -5.27
C SER A 175 -2.92 -13.76 -5.96
N THR A 176 -2.09 -12.78 -6.28
CA THR A 176 -0.79 -12.99 -6.93
C THR A 176 0.39 -13.08 -5.96
N GLU A 177 0.12 -13.19 -4.66
CA GLU A 177 1.11 -13.24 -3.58
C GLU A 177 2.13 -12.09 -3.71
N PRO A 178 1.67 -10.83 -3.59
CA PRO A 178 2.54 -9.68 -3.81
C PRO A 178 3.56 -9.53 -2.68
N ASP A 179 4.80 -9.26 -3.04
CA ASP A 179 5.84 -8.89 -2.08
C ASP A 179 5.68 -7.44 -1.59
N LEU A 180 5.03 -6.59 -2.41
CA LEU A 180 4.72 -5.19 -2.10
C LEU A 180 3.23 -4.92 -2.35
N LEU A 181 2.50 -4.52 -1.31
CA LEU A 181 1.08 -4.18 -1.35
C LEU A 181 0.90 -2.67 -1.18
N LEU A 182 0.30 -2.05 -2.18
CA LEU A 182 0.01 -0.62 -2.21
C LEU A 182 -1.48 -0.39 -1.99
N MET A 183 -1.84 0.47 -1.05
CA MET A 183 -3.23 0.72 -0.68
C MET A 183 -3.53 2.22 -0.63
N ASP A 184 -4.47 2.68 -1.45
CA ASP A 184 -4.88 4.08 -1.56
C ASP A 184 -6.22 4.29 -0.84
N GLU A 185 -6.19 4.81 0.39
CA GLU A 185 -7.35 5.07 1.26
C GLU A 185 -8.40 3.93 1.26
N PRO A 186 -7.99 2.66 1.51
CA PRO A 186 -8.86 1.50 1.26
C PRO A 186 -10.11 1.47 2.15
N PHE A 187 -10.14 2.22 3.25
CA PHE A 187 -11.22 2.22 4.22
C PHE A 187 -11.93 3.59 4.37
N GLY A 188 -11.57 4.57 3.54
CA GLY A 188 -12.10 5.93 3.62
C GLY A 188 -13.62 6.05 3.51
N ALA A 189 -14.29 5.12 2.81
CA ALA A 189 -15.74 5.11 2.63
C ALA A 189 -16.50 4.25 3.68
N LEU A 190 -15.80 3.68 4.68
CA LEU A 190 -16.42 2.82 5.69
C LEU A 190 -16.80 3.59 6.94
N ASP A 191 -17.91 3.14 7.60
CA ASP A 191 -18.24 3.60 8.94
C ASP A 191 -17.19 3.16 9.97
N ALA A 192 -17.15 3.81 11.14
CA ALA A 192 -16.11 3.61 12.16
C ALA A 192 -15.98 2.15 12.62
N LEU A 193 -17.08 1.47 12.92
CA LEU A 193 -17.06 0.08 13.41
C LEU A 193 -16.59 -0.90 12.34
N THR A 194 -17.02 -0.69 11.10
CA THR A 194 -16.56 -1.50 9.97
C THR A 194 -15.07 -1.27 9.70
N ARG A 195 -14.60 -0.02 9.82
CA ARG A 195 -13.18 0.33 9.66
C ARG A 195 -12.31 -0.34 10.71
N GLU A 196 -12.69 -0.30 11.98
CA GLU A 196 -11.97 -1.00 13.06
C GLU A 196 -11.82 -2.49 12.78
N ARG A 197 -12.90 -3.16 12.37
CA ARG A 197 -12.86 -4.57 11.98
C ARG A 197 -11.93 -4.81 10.80
N MET A 198 -11.96 -3.92 9.81
CA MET A 198 -11.10 -4.02 8.64
C MET A 198 -9.62 -3.81 8.97
N ASN A 199 -9.30 -2.93 9.92
CA ASN A 199 -7.95 -2.72 10.40
C ASN A 199 -7.39 -3.97 11.10
N LEU A 200 -8.19 -4.63 11.94
CA LEU A 200 -7.82 -5.91 12.55
C LEU A 200 -7.58 -7.00 11.49
N GLU A 201 -8.49 -7.14 10.52
CA GLU A 201 -8.36 -8.11 9.44
C GLU A 201 -7.14 -7.83 8.55
N LEU A 202 -6.90 -6.56 8.20
CA LEU A 202 -5.73 -6.19 7.41
C LEU A 202 -4.44 -6.50 8.16
N GLN A 203 -4.36 -6.15 9.45
CA GLN A 203 -3.21 -6.48 10.29
C GLN A 203 -2.96 -7.99 10.28
N ARG A 204 -4.00 -8.81 10.49
CA ARG A 204 -3.89 -10.27 10.48
C ARG A 204 -3.36 -10.77 9.13
N ILE A 205 -3.95 -10.32 8.02
CA ILE A 205 -3.55 -10.71 6.67
C ILE A 205 -2.08 -10.36 6.40
N VAL A 206 -1.66 -9.14 6.75
CA VAL A 206 -0.29 -8.69 6.52
C VAL A 206 0.72 -9.50 7.34
N LEU A 207 0.39 -9.82 8.60
CA LEU A 207 1.24 -10.66 9.46
C LEU A 207 1.35 -12.09 8.90
N GLU A 208 0.25 -12.67 8.42
CA GLU A 208 0.24 -14.02 7.84
C GLU A 208 1.02 -14.10 6.50
N THR A 209 0.97 -13.04 5.69
CA THR A 209 1.60 -13.02 4.36
C THR A 209 3.01 -12.45 4.36
N SER A 210 3.43 -11.79 5.46
CA SER A 210 4.72 -11.07 5.56
C SER A 210 4.93 -10.08 4.41
N SER A 211 3.86 -9.53 3.84
CA SER A 211 3.92 -8.55 2.75
C SER A 211 4.43 -7.21 3.24
N THR A 212 5.27 -6.55 2.43
CA THR A 212 5.60 -5.12 2.63
C THR A 212 4.42 -4.26 2.21
N VAL A 213 4.05 -3.25 3.00
CA VAL A 213 2.85 -2.45 2.73
C VAL A 213 3.17 -0.96 2.69
N VAL A 214 2.65 -0.27 1.66
CA VAL A 214 2.54 1.20 1.63
C VAL A 214 1.06 1.56 1.63
N PHE A 215 0.64 2.22 2.69
CA PHE A 215 -0.76 2.48 3.01
C PHE A 215 -1.02 3.98 3.06
N VAL A 216 -1.88 4.49 2.21
CA VAL A 216 -2.32 5.89 2.22
C VAL A 216 -3.59 6.00 3.05
N THR A 217 -3.59 6.91 4.00
CA THR A 217 -4.80 7.26 4.77
C THR A 217 -4.77 8.74 5.19
N HIS A 218 -5.94 9.28 5.51
CA HIS A 218 -6.10 10.56 6.19
C HIS A 218 -6.50 10.38 7.67
N ASP A 219 -6.68 9.13 8.12
CA ASP A 219 -7.04 8.79 9.49
C ASP A 219 -5.77 8.47 10.29
N ILE A 220 -5.40 9.36 11.23
CA ILE A 220 -4.17 9.22 12.03
C ILE A 220 -4.23 7.99 12.95
N PRO A 221 -5.33 7.74 13.71
CA PRO A 221 -5.48 6.50 14.48
C PRO A 221 -5.26 5.24 13.66
N GLU A 222 -5.78 5.18 12.44
CA GLU A 222 -5.60 4.06 11.51
C GLU A 222 -4.12 3.88 11.13
N ALA A 223 -3.42 4.96 10.78
CA ALA A 223 -2.00 4.94 10.47
C ALA A 223 -1.18 4.41 11.64
N VAL A 224 -1.43 4.91 12.87
CA VAL A 224 -0.73 4.47 14.09
C VAL A 224 -1.09 3.02 14.44
N PHE A 225 -2.33 2.59 14.21
CA PHE A 225 -2.76 1.22 14.50
C PHE A 225 -2.10 0.16 13.61
N LEU A 226 -1.84 0.48 12.34
CA LEU A 226 -1.35 -0.48 11.36
C LEU A 226 0.16 -0.42 11.12
N ALA A 227 0.74 0.79 11.12
CA ALA A 227 2.08 1.00 10.60
C ALA A 227 3.20 0.71 11.62
N ASP A 228 4.37 0.38 11.09
CA ASP A 228 5.65 0.39 11.79
C ASP A 228 6.28 1.78 11.75
N ARG A 229 6.04 2.51 10.65
CA ARG A 229 6.41 3.94 10.52
C ARG A 229 5.29 4.72 9.84
N VAL A 230 5.09 5.94 10.31
CA VAL A 230 4.19 6.90 9.69
C VAL A 230 5.02 8.01 9.02
N VAL A 231 4.83 8.18 7.72
CA VAL A 231 5.48 9.21 6.91
C VAL A 231 4.49 10.34 6.69
N HIS A 232 4.81 11.53 7.21
CA HIS A 232 3.99 12.72 7.06
C HIS A 232 4.47 13.56 5.89
N LEU A 233 3.57 13.84 4.93
CA LEU A 233 3.83 14.69 3.77
C LEU A 233 3.27 16.08 3.95
N THR A 234 4.10 17.11 3.66
CA THR A 234 3.68 18.52 3.65
C THR A 234 2.59 18.77 2.58
N PRO A 235 1.82 19.87 2.72
CA PRO A 235 1.01 20.39 1.62
C PRO A 235 1.83 20.64 0.35
N ARG A 236 1.13 20.79 -0.77
CA ARG A 236 1.73 20.87 -2.12
C ARG A 236 2.82 21.96 -2.24
N PRO A 237 4.02 21.62 -2.77
CA PRO A 237 4.45 20.28 -3.20
C PRO A 237 4.70 19.36 -2.03
N GLY A 238 4.19 18.12 -2.13
CA GLY A 238 4.38 17.11 -1.08
C GLY A 238 5.86 16.77 -0.92
N ARG A 239 6.36 16.96 0.29
CA ARG A 239 7.71 16.58 0.74
C ARG A 239 7.58 15.79 2.02
N ILE A 240 8.55 14.95 2.35
CA ILE A 240 8.57 14.32 3.66
C ILE A 240 8.90 15.38 4.70
N ARG A 241 7.96 15.67 5.61
CA ARG A 241 8.16 16.53 6.78
C ARG A 241 8.86 15.76 7.88
N GLN A 242 8.35 14.57 8.17
CA GLN A 242 8.91 13.67 9.18
C GLN A 242 8.55 12.22 8.91
N ILE A 243 9.32 11.34 9.51
CA ILE A 243 9.07 9.90 9.57
C ILE A 243 9.06 9.52 11.05
N LEU A 244 7.89 9.11 11.55
CA LEU A 244 7.70 8.74 12.95
C LEU A 244 7.66 7.21 13.07
N PRO A 245 8.56 6.57 13.85
CA PRO A 245 8.43 5.15 14.18
C PRO A 245 7.26 4.94 15.15
N VAL A 246 6.58 3.80 15.02
CA VAL A 246 5.51 3.37 15.92
C VAL A 246 6.01 2.14 16.68
N ASP A 247 6.68 2.37 17.81
CA ASP A 247 7.35 1.34 18.62
C ASP A 247 6.37 0.55 19.50
N ILE A 248 5.19 0.22 18.95
CA ILE A 248 4.17 -0.60 19.61
C ILE A 248 4.13 -1.97 18.93
N ALA A 249 4.29 -3.02 19.74
CA ALA A 249 4.35 -4.40 19.24
C ALA A 249 3.06 -4.81 18.51
N LYS A 250 3.22 -5.65 17.48
CA LYS A 250 2.11 -6.34 16.78
C LYS A 250 1.99 -7.79 17.27
N PRO A 251 0.80 -8.42 17.26
CA PRO A 251 -0.49 -7.85 16.82
C PRO A 251 -1.06 -6.84 17.82
N ARG A 252 -1.65 -5.75 17.31
CA ARG A 252 -2.30 -4.70 18.10
C ARG A 252 -3.78 -5.01 18.27
N SER A 253 -4.33 -4.85 19.49
CA SER A 253 -5.76 -4.96 19.78
C SER A 253 -6.45 -3.60 19.73
N ILE A 254 -7.78 -3.58 19.60
CA ILE A 254 -8.57 -2.32 19.62
C ILE A 254 -8.38 -1.57 20.93
N ASP A 255 -8.21 -2.28 22.07
CA ASP A 255 -8.01 -1.66 23.37
C ASP A 255 -6.77 -0.78 23.43
N LEU A 256 -5.79 -1.02 22.55
CA LEU A 256 -4.61 -0.18 22.42
C LEU A 256 -4.97 1.30 22.15
N GLN A 257 -6.03 1.56 21.41
CA GLN A 257 -6.47 2.93 21.07
C GLN A 257 -6.89 3.75 22.29
N THR A 258 -7.13 3.11 23.43
CA THR A 258 -7.45 3.78 24.70
C THR A 258 -6.22 4.03 25.58
N THR A 259 -5.05 3.51 25.21
CA THR A 259 -3.82 3.67 26.00
C THR A 259 -3.19 5.05 25.83
N PRO A 260 -2.51 5.58 26.88
CA PRO A 260 -1.77 6.85 26.78
C PRO A 260 -0.72 6.83 25.69
N GLU A 261 0.06 5.76 25.58
CA GLU A 261 1.13 5.57 24.58
C GLU A 261 0.62 5.77 23.14
N PHE A 262 -0.48 5.11 22.77
CA PHE A 262 -1.10 5.27 21.47
C PHE A 262 -1.58 6.71 21.25
N ASN A 263 -2.27 7.26 22.25
CA ASN A 263 -2.84 8.61 22.15
C ASN A 263 -1.78 9.72 22.10
N ASP A 264 -0.60 9.52 22.71
CA ASP A 264 0.51 10.46 22.62
C ASP A 264 1.08 10.51 21.20
N ILE A 265 1.23 9.37 20.53
CA ILE A 265 1.65 9.30 19.12
C ILE A 265 0.61 10.00 18.22
N VAL A 266 -0.68 9.68 18.40
CA VAL A 266 -1.77 10.31 17.64
C VAL A 266 -1.80 11.82 17.84
N ARG A 267 -1.58 12.30 19.07
CA ARG A 267 -1.55 13.74 19.41
C ARG A 267 -0.37 14.43 18.75
N ALA A 268 0.82 13.83 18.78
CA ALA A 268 2.01 14.39 18.14
C ALA A 268 1.78 14.56 16.63
N LEU A 269 1.26 13.54 15.96
CA LEU A 269 0.96 13.61 14.52
C LEU A 269 -0.14 14.63 14.18
N ARG A 270 -1.17 14.79 15.04
CA ARG A 270 -2.21 15.83 14.85
C ARG A 270 -1.62 17.23 14.97
N HIS A 271 -0.84 17.47 16.00
CA HIS A 271 -0.20 18.78 16.20
C HIS A 271 0.62 19.19 14.98
N ASP A 272 1.41 18.28 14.44
CA ASP A 272 2.23 18.54 13.25
C ASP A 272 1.40 18.82 11.98
N LEU A 273 0.21 18.21 11.86
CA LEU A 273 -0.71 18.47 10.75
C LEU A 273 -1.44 19.81 10.89
N ASP A 274 -1.71 20.24 12.14
CA ASP A 274 -2.40 21.52 12.43
C ASP A 274 -1.47 22.74 12.28
N GLU A 275 -0.16 22.57 12.53
CA GLU A 275 0.83 23.64 12.34
C GLU A 275 1.11 24.01 10.87
N GLU A 276 0.49 23.33 9.91
CA GLU A 276 0.62 23.59 8.47
C GLU A 276 -0.37 24.64 7.92
N ASP A 277 -1.13 25.32 8.79
CA ASP A 277 -2.06 26.40 8.40
C ASP A 277 -1.38 27.77 8.28
#